data_6cd5297bc907fbd32f05f872f9e789b2
#
_entry.id   6cd5297bc907fbd32f05f872f9e789b2
#
_cell.length_a   1.000
_cell.length_b   1.000
_cell.length_c   1.000
_cell.angle_alpha   90.00
_cell.angle_beta   90.00
_cell.angle_gamma   90.00
#
_symmetry.space_group_name_H-M   'P 1'
#
loop_
_entity.id
_entity.type
_entity.pdbx_description
1 polymer ?
#
loop_
_entity_poly.entity_id
_entity_poly.type
_entity_poly.pdbx_seq_one_letter_code
_entity_poly.pdbx_strand_id
1 'polypeptide(L)'
;PKPNEKVRNGQAESNLFIRRAAIAFMGVLALTGVLLANLYHLQISNYEDYQTRSNGNRIKLLPVPPTRGLIYDRNGKVLAENITYFGLFIVPEKTQNLEQTLVELKSIVGLTDEDIENFHKEKKRTSRYTPILLKSDMNEEQIARFAVNQYRFPSLDVQAYYKRNYPYGEMLTHILGYVAKINEKDKKKLQEDGKFGNYAGSHDIGKLGIEKYYEEQLHGQAGFEEVEINNRGKIIRKLRDQEGVAGSSLRLTIDIELQQY
;
A
#
# COMPACT_ATOMS: atom_id res chain seq x y z
N PRO A 1 -54.00 -73.66 9.29
CA PRO A 1 -53.07 -72.97 10.11
C PRO A 1 -53.35 -71.47 9.94
N LYS A 2 -53.86 -70.83 11.04
CA LYS A 2 -54.13 -69.41 11.10
C LYS A 2 -52.80 -68.66 11.28
N PRO A 3 -52.57 -67.54 10.59
CA PRO A 3 -51.38 -66.76 10.80
C PRO A 3 -51.46 -66.06 12.18
N ASN A 4 -50.38 -66.14 12.95
CA ASN A 4 -50.22 -65.41 14.24
C ASN A 4 -50.38 -63.93 14.03
N GLU A 5 -51.54 -63.41 14.41
CA GLU A 5 -51.68 -61.95 14.66
C GLU A 5 -50.81 -61.58 15.86
N LYS A 6 -49.69 -60.98 15.60
CA LYS A 6 -48.89 -60.29 16.63
C LYS A 6 -49.78 -59.19 17.21
N VAL A 7 -50.28 -59.38 18.42
CA VAL A 7 -51.00 -58.36 19.18
C VAL A 7 -50.05 -57.16 19.34
N ARG A 8 -50.30 -56.16 18.59
CA ARG A 8 -49.55 -54.90 18.63
C ARG A 8 -49.81 -54.19 19.93
N ASN A 9 -48.84 -54.23 20.86
CA ASN A 9 -49.01 -53.66 22.17
C ASN A 9 -48.71 -52.13 22.08
N GLY A 10 -49.72 -51.33 21.66
CA GLY A 10 -49.62 -49.93 21.35
C GLY A 10 -49.09 -49.06 22.50
N GLN A 11 -49.28 -49.49 23.73
CA GLN A 11 -48.73 -48.78 24.91
C GLN A 11 -47.21 -48.96 25.05
N ALA A 12 -46.67 -50.12 24.72
CA ALA A 12 -45.24 -50.39 24.77
C ALA A 12 -44.50 -49.67 23.62
N GLU A 13 -45.10 -49.61 22.44
CA GLU A 13 -44.55 -48.85 21.31
C GLU A 13 -44.59 -47.34 21.61
N SER A 14 -45.68 -46.78 22.14
CA SER A 14 -45.80 -45.39 22.55
C SER A 14 -44.74 -44.98 23.58
N ASN A 15 -44.49 -45.78 24.61
CA ASN A 15 -43.47 -45.55 25.61
C ASN A 15 -42.05 -45.57 25.04
N LEU A 16 -41.76 -46.42 24.05
CA LEU A 16 -40.48 -46.42 23.36
C LEU A 16 -40.27 -45.15 22.49
N PHE A 17 -41.32 -44.70 21.81
CA PHE A 17 -41.28 -43.42 21.08
C PHE A 17 -41.06 -42.22 21.98
N ILE A 18 -41.79 -42.13 23.06
CA ILE A 18 -41.66 -41.06 24.06
C ILE A 18 -40.23 -41.04 24.66
N ARG A 19 -39.69 -42.19 25.01
CA ARG A 19 -38.34 -42.30 25.57
C ARG A 19 -37.26 -41.89 24.53
N ARG A 20 -37.41 -42.29 23.27
CA ARG A 20 -36.52 -41.88 22.19
C ARG A 20 -36.64 -40.38 21.91
N ALA A 21 -37.83 -39.84 21.86
CA ALA A 21 -38.10 -38.45 21.69
C ALA A 21 -37.49 -37.61 22.82
N ALA A 22 -37.64 -38.05 24.10
CA ALA A 22 -37.04 -37.41 25.25
C ALA A 22 -35.50 -37.40 25.21
N ILE A 23 -34.89 -38.52 24.80
CA ILE A 23 -33.42 -38.60 24.61
C ILE A 23 -32.95 -37.66 23.48
N ALA A 24 -33.64 -37.65 22.33
CA ALA A 24 -33.33 -36.74 21.24
C ALA A 24 -33.49 -35.27 21.67
N PHE A 25 -34.55 -34.93 22.39
CA PHE A 25 -34.78 -33.57 22.90
C PHE A 25 -33.71 -33.14 23.91
N MET A 26 -33.29 -34.02 24.83
CA MET A 26 -32.17 -33.74 25.72
C MET A 26 -30.86 -33.56 24.97
N GLY A 27 -30.61 -34.34 23.90
CA GLY A 27 -29.45 -34.18 23.02
C GLY A 27 -29.43 -32.80 22.34
N VAL A 28 -30.58 -32.38 21.82
CA VAL A 28 -30.70 -31.03 21.21
C VAL A 28 -30.48 -29.95 22.26
N LEU A 29 -31.05 -30.05 23.44
CA LEU A 29 -30.83 -29.08 24.54
C LEU A 29 -29.36 -29.01 24.95
N ALA A 30 -28.67 -30.14 25.05
CA ALA A 30 -27.24 -30.18 25.38
C ALA A 30 -26.40 -29.49 24.32
N LEU A 31 -26.66 -29.78 23.02
CA LEU A 31 -25.98 -29.14 21.92
C LEU A 31 -26.25 -27.62 21.89
N THR A 32 -27.49 -27.21 22.11
CA THR A 32 -27.85 -25.79 22.18
C THR A 32 -27.13 -25.12 23.35
N GLY A 33 -27.04 -25.80 24.51
CA GLY A 33 -26.29 -25.30 25.67
C GLY A 33 -24.80 -25.09 25.37
N VAL A 34 -24.17 -26.02 24.66
CA VAL A 34 -22.76 -25.89 24.18
C VAL A 34 -22.61 -24.71 23.23
N LEU A 35 -23.55 -24.53 22.30
CA LEU A 35 -23.55 -23.39 21.40
C LEU A 35 -23.67 -22.06 22.12
N LEU A 36 -24.61 -21.97 23.08
CA LEU A 36 -24.80 -20.76 23.90
C LEU A 36 -23.56 -20.45 24.76
N ALA A 37 -22.94 -21.45 25.34
CA ALA A 37 -21.72 -21.30 26.13
C ALA A 37 -20.55 -20.83 25.22
N ASN A 38 -20.42 -21.38 24.01
CA ASN A 38 -19.41 -20.95 23.05
C ASN A 38 -19.67 -19.51 22.56
N LEU A 39 -20.93 -19.16 22.31
CA LEU A 39 -21.33 -17.80 21.94
C LEU A 39 -21.01 -16.79 23.08
N TYR A 40 -21.31 -17.14 24.30
CA TYR A 40 -20.94 -16.34 25.47
C TYR A 40 -19.44 -16.14 25.58
N HIS A 41 -18.67 -17.20 25.43
CA HIS A 41 -17.21 -17.13 25.46
C HIS A 41 -16.62 -16.24 24.34
N LEU A 42 -17.14 -16.36 23.10
CA LEU A 42 -16.69 -15.55 21.99
C LEU A 42 -17.14 -14.09 22.06
N GLN A 43 -18.39 -13.82 22.48
CA GLN A 43 -18.98 -12.49 22.40
C GLN A 43 -18.82 -11.65 23.66
N ILE A 44 -18.59 -12.28 24.81
CA ILE A 44 -18.47 -11.58 26.09
C ILE A 44 -17.08 -11.76 26.69
N SER A 45 -16.61 -12.99 26.92
CA SER A 45 -15.35 -13.22 27.63
C SER A 45 -14.14 -12.77 26.82
N ASN A 46 -14.14 -12.96 25.48
CA ASN A 46 -13.02 -12.64 24.59
C ASN A 46 -13.36 -11.49 23.62
N TYR A 47 -14.41 -10.72 23.88
CA TYR A 47 -14.84 -9.64 22.98
C TYR A 47 -13.72 -8.65 22.69
N GLU A 48 -13.01 -8.17 23.71
CA GLU A 48 -11.94 -7.19 23.57
C GLU A 48 -10.77 -7.74 22.74
N ASP A 49 -10.39 -9.00 22.97
CA ASP A 49 -9.33 -9.67 22.22
C ASP A 49 -9.68 -9.83 20.73
N TYR A 50 -10.91 -10.29 20.46
CA TYR A 50 -11.35 -10.44 19.07
C TYR A 50 -11.57 -9.10 18.38
N GLN A 51 -12.04 -8.09 19.10
CA GLN A 51 -12.19 -6.74 18.57
C GLN A 51 -10.83 -6.11 18.27
N THR A 52 -9.85 -6.28 19.17
CA THR A 52 -8.48 -5.78 18.96
C THR A 52 -7.82 -6.46 17.76
N ARG A 53 -7.94 -7.78 17.64
CA ARG A 53 -7.45 -8.53 16.46
C ARG A 53 -8.16 -8.12 15.17
N SER A 54 -9.47 -7.93 15.21
CA SER A 54 -10.26 -7.44 14.07
C SER A 54 -9.86 -6.03 13.68
N ASN A 55 -9.67 -5.13 14.63
CA ASN A 55 -9.21 -3.77 14.37
C ASN A 55 -7.77 -3.76 13.85
N GLY A 56 -6.86 -4.55 14.41
CA GLY A 56 -5.49 -4.67 13.94
C GLY A 56 -5.38 -5.23 12.51
N ASN A 57 -6.29 -6.12 12.12
CA ASN A 57 -6.35 -6.62 10.74
C ASN A 57 -7.05 -5.65 9.77
N ARG A 58 -7.84 -4.72 10.28
CA ARG A 58 -8.63 -3.77 9.49
C ARG A 58 -7.94 -2.43 9.29
N ILE A 59 -7.06 -2.04 10.21
CA ILE A 59 -6.30 -0.80 10.14
C ILE A 59 -4.91 -1.08 9.57
N LYS A 60 -4.53 -0.34 8.54
CA LYS A 60 -3.20 -0.39 7.94
C LYS A 60 -2.58 0.99 7.95
N LEU A 61 -1.31 1.06 8.33
CA LEU A 61 -0.50 2.25 8.21
C LEU A 61 0.14 2.28 6.82
N LEU A 62 -0.16 3.31 6.04
CA LEU A 62 0.48 3.57 4.76
C LEU A 62 1.51 4.68 4.98
N PRO A 63 2.79 4.44 4.72
CA PRO A 63 3.81 5.47 4.86
C PRO A 63 3.65 6.52 3.75
N VAL A 64 3.73 7.79 4.13
CA VAL A 64 3.74 8.95 3.23
C VAL A 64 5.16 9.50 3.19
N PRO A 65 5.82 9.54 2.01
CA PRO A 65 7.18 10.03 1.92
C PRO A 65 7.27 11.51 2.27
N PRO A 66 8.31 11.92 3.01
CA PRO A 66 8.51 13.33 3.32
C PRO A 66 9.03 14.10 2.10
N THR A 67 8.86 15.42 2.09
CA THR A 67 9.49 16.27 1.09
C THR A 67 10.98 16.42 1.41
N ARG A 68 11.85 16.08 0.46
CA ARG A 68 13.30 16.17 0.61
C ARG A 68 13.77 17.61 0.72
N GLY A 69 14.71 17.91 1.61
CA GLY A 69 15.31 19.22 1.79
C GLY A 69 16.01 19.76 0.52
N LEU A 70 16.03 21.06 0.34
CA LEU A 70 16.70 21.72 -0.78
C LEU A 70 18.20 21.92 -0.47
N ILE A 71 19.01 22.04 -1.52
CA ILE A 71 20.44 22.36 -1.38
C ILE A 71 20.70 23.69 -2.07
N TYR A 72 21.33 24.60 -1.34
CA TYR A 72 21.66 25.94 -1.79
C TYR A 72 23.19 26.17 -1.80
N ASP A 73 23.64 27.07 -2.66
CA ASP A 73 24.98 27.63 -2.60
C ASP A 73 25.11 28.67 -1.47
N ARG A 74 26.30 29.30 -1.34
CA ARG A 74 26.55 30.35 -0.36
C ARG A 74 25.67 31.61 -0.54
N ASN A 75 25.27 31.88 -1.77
CA ASN A 75 24.50 33.07 -2.16
C ASN A 75 22.98 32.78 -2.14
N GLY A 76 22.55 31.55 -1.79
CA GLY A 76 21.14 31.14 -1.77
C GLY A 76 20.60 30.69 -3.12
N LYS A 77 21.47 30.44 -4.12
CA LYS A 77 21.06 29.82 -5.38
C LYS A 77 20.76 28.34 -5.17
N VAL A 78 19.69 27.87 -5.78
CA VAL A 78 19.24 26.48 -5.65
C VAL A 78 20.14 25.58 -6.48
N LEU A 79 20.83 24.63 -5.83
CA LEU A 79 21.67 23.62 -6.45
C LEU A 79 20.96 22.27 -6.64
N ALA A 80 20.01 21.96 -5.74
CA ALA A 80 19.16 20.79 -5.88
C ALA A 80 17.77 21.08 -5.30
N GLU A 81 16.74 20.76 -6.07
CA GLU A 81 15.34 21.03 -5.77
C GLU A 81 14.44 19.82 -6.08
N ASN A 82 13.19 19.89 -5.65
CA ASN A 82 12.18 18.89 -5.95
C ASN A 82 11.18 19.48 -6.94
N ILE A 83 11.12 18.93 -8.15
CA ILE A 83 10.13 19.32 -9.15
C ILE A 83 8.96 18.36 -9.10
N THR A 84 7.74 18.91 -9.14
CA THR A 84 6.53 18.11 -9.22
C THR A 84 6.34 17.60 -10.65
N TYR A 85 6.24 16.29 -10.79
CA TYR A 85 5.87 15.62 -12.02
C TYR A 85 4.52 14.91 -11.85
N PHE A 86 3.85 14.68 -12.93
CA PHE A 86 2.61 13.88 -12.95
C PHE A 86 2.89 12.52 -13.57
N GLY A 87 2.46 11.49 -12.90
CA GLY A 87 2.58 10.11 -13.38
C GLY A 87 1.23 9.40 -13.40
N LEU A 88 1.10 8.44 -14.30
CA LEU A 88 -0.05 7.54 -14.34
C LEU A 88 0.22 6.34 -13.46
N PHE A 89 -0.61 6.16 -12.45
CA PHE A 89 -0.55 5.04 -11.52
C PHE A 89 -1.68 4.06 -11.79
N ILE A 90 -1.40 2.78 -11.65
CA ILE A 90 -2.36 1.70 -11.81
C ILE A 90 -2.38 0.81 -10.57
N VAL A 91 -3.58 0.41 -10.14
CA VAL A 91 -3.76 -0.61 -9.10
C VAL A 91 -4.09 -1.93 -9.79
N PRO A 92 -3.15 -2.91 -9.86
CA PRO A 92 -3.31 -4.12 -10.68
C PRO A 92 -4.54 -4.95 -10.33
N GLU A 93 -4.87 -5.08 -9.06
CA GLU A 93 -6.03 -5.90 -8.60
C GLU A 93 -7.38 -5.31 -9.00
N LYS A 94 -7.46 -3.99 -9.23
CA LYS A 94 -8.68 -3.33 -9.66
C LYS A 94 -8.92 -3.40 -11.17
N THR A 95 -7.92 -3.91 -11.92
CA THR A 95 -7.96 -3.95 -13.39
C THR A 95 -8.38 -5.34 -13.85
N GLN A 96 -9.56 -5.46 -14.50
CA GLN A 96 -10.10 -6.77 -14.92
C GLN A 96 -9.28 -7.41 -16.05
N ASN A 97 -8.89 -6.63 -17.07
CA ASN A 97 -8.13 -7.09 -18.23
C ASN A 97 -6.88 -6.24 -18.40
N LEU A 98 -5.84 -6.54 -17.61
CA LEU A 98 -4.63 -5.72 -17.55
C LEU A 98 -3.94 -5.55 -18.90
N GLU A 99 -3.73 -6.63 -19.64
CA GLU A 99 -3.05 -6.59 -20.94
C GLU A 99 -3.81 -5.74 -21.98
N GLN A 100 -5.13 -5.89 -22.02
CA GLN A 100 -5.96 -5.08 -22.90
C GLN A 100 -5.89 -3.60 -22.50
N THR A 101 -5.95 -3.31 -21.21
CA THR A 101 -5.82 -1.94 -20.68
C THR A 101 -4.48 -1.32 -21.08
N LEU A 102 -3.37 -2.05 -20.99
CA LEU A 102 -2.06 -1.57 -21.40
C LEU A 102 -2.00 -1.25 -22.90
N VAL A 103 -2.62 -2.09 -23.74
CA VAL A 103 -2.69 -1.84 -25.20
C VAL A 103 -3.50 -0.59 -25.51
N GLU A 104 -4.66 -0.40 -24.87
CA GLU A 104 -5.48 0.80 -25.06
C GLU A 104 -4.75 2.07 -24.61
N LEU A 105 -4.01 2.01 -23.50
CA LEU A 105 -3.24 3.13 -22.98
C LEU A 105 -2.07 3.54 -23.89
N LYS A 106 -1.51 2.63 -24.70
CA LYS A 106 -0.50 2.98 -25.70
C LYS A 106 -1.01 4.06 -26.65
N SER A 107 -2.27 3.98 -27.07
CA SER A 107 -2.87 4.93 -28.00
C SER A 107 -3.29 6.25 -27.31
N ILE A 108 -3.71 6.21 -26.04
CA ILE A 108 -4.25 7.36 -25.32
C ILE A 108 -3.13 8.25 -24.76
N VAL A 109 -2.19 7.64 -24.02
CA VAL A 109 -1.12 8.38 -23.31
C VAL A 109 0.27 8.16 -23.88
N GLY A 110 0.39 7.39 -24.97
CA GLY A 110 1.68 7.11 -25.58
C GLY A 110 2.59 6.26 -24.67
N LEU A 111 2.04 5.15 -24.12
CA LEU A 111 2.83 4.22 -23.33
C LEU A 111 3.90 3.57 -24.20
N THR A 112 5.13 3.52 -23.69
CA THR A 112 6.23 2.84 -24.37
C THR A 112 6.33 1.38 -23.96
N ASP A 113 7.02 0.55 -24.74
CA ASP A 113 7.28 -0.84 -24.37
C ASP A 113 8.18 -0.92 -23.12
N GLU A 114 9.07 0.06 -22.94
CA GLU A 114 9.91 0.19 -21.75
C GLU A 114 9.08 0.46 -20.49
N ASP A 115 8.07 1.34 -20.57
CA ASP A 115 7.15 1.61 -19.45
C ASP A 115 6.44 0.32 -19.02
N ILE A 116 5.97 -0.47 -19.99
CA ILE A 116 5.28 -1.74 -19.75
C ILE A 116 6.22 -2.77 -19.11
N GLU A 117 7.46 -2.88 -19.60
CA GLU A 117 8.44 -3.80 -19.02
C GLU A 117 8.79 -3.42 -17.58
N ASN A 118 9.02 -2.13 -17.32
CA ASN A 118 9.27 -1.61 -15.98
C ASN A 118 8.08 -1.86 -15.05
N PHE A 119 6.86 -1.64 -15.52
CA PHE A 119 5.64 -1.97 -14.79
C PHE A 119 5.57 -3.46 -14.43
N HIS A 120 5.86 -4.38 -15.36
CA HIS A 120 5.85 -5.81 -15.08
C HIS A 120 6.92 -6.23 -14.06
N LYS A 121 8.09 -5.57 -14.07
CA LYS A 121 9.14 -5.77 -13.06
C LYS A 121 8.68 -5.33 -11.66
N GLU A 122 8.09 -4.14 -11.58
CA GLU A 122 7.57 -3.59 -10.32
C GLU A 122 6.37 -4.40 -9.77
N LYS A 123 5.46 -4.83 -10.63
CA LYS A 123 4.31 -5.67 -10.27
C LYS A 123 4.71 -6.96 -9.55
N LYS A 124 5.85 -7.57 -9.90
CA LYS A 124 6.36 -8.79 -9.25
C LYS A 124 6.86 -8.54 -7.83
N ARG A 125 7.23 -7.30 -7.50
CA ARG A 125 7.86 -6.91 -6.23
C ARG A 125 6.90 -6.21 -5.27
N THR A 126 5.79 -5.70 -5.80
CA THR A 126 4.85 -4.84 -5.08
C THR A 126 3.55 -5.59 -4.80
N SER A 127 2.88 -5.25 -3.69
CA SER A 127 1.55 -5.79 -3.38
C SER A 127 0.56 -5.39 -4.48
N ARG A 128 -0.32 -6.31 -4.86
CA ARG A 128 -1.30 -6.12 -5.93
C ARG A 128 -2.32 -4.99 -5.67
N TYR A 129 -2.43 -4.53 -4.42
CA TYR A 129 -3.31 -3.42 -4.03
C TYR A 129 -2.60 -2.07 -3.97
N THR A 130 -1.28 -2.04 -4.11
CA THR A 130 -0.48 -0.81 -4.09
C THR A 130 -0.48 -0.19 -5.48
N PRO A 131 -0.68 1.13 -5.61
CA PRO A 131 -0.52 1.82 -6.87
C PRO A 131 0.91 1.67 -7.39
N ILE A 132 1.06 1.30 -8.65
CA ILE A 132 2.34 1.15 -9.34
C ILE A 132 2.42 2.22 -10.42
N LEU A 133 3.55 2.90 -10.51
CA LEU A 133 3.81 3.87 -11.57
C LEU A 133 3.90 3.15 -12.91
N LEU A 134 2.96 3.47 -13.82
CA LEU A 134 2.89 2.91 -15.16
C LEU A 134 3.61 3.80 -16.18
N LYS A 135 3.43 5.12 -16.08
CA LYS A 135 4.09 6.11 -16.93
C LYS A 135 4.54 7.29 -16.10
N SER A 136 5.81 7.66 -16.22
CA SER A 136 6.38 8.86 -15.61
C SER A 136 6.22 10.08 -16.53
N ASP A 137 6.40 11.26 -15.94
CA ASP A 137 6.62 12.53 -16.66
C ASP A 137 5.55 12.80 -17.74
N MET A 138 4.25 12.68 -17.38
CA MET A 138 3.15 12.99 -18.28
C MET A 138 3.08 14.50 -18.54
N ASN A 139 3.00 14.85 -19.82
CA ASN A 139 2.75 16.23 -20.22
C ASN A 139 1.26 16.60 -20.12
N GLU A 140 0.93 17.89 -20.20
CA GLU A 140 -0.44 18.40 -20.06
C GLU A 140 -1.40 17.77 -21.08
N GLU A 141 -0.94 17.53 -22.31
CA GLU A 141 -1.74 16.92 -23.37
C GLU A 141 -2.10 15.46 -23.02
N GLN A 142 -1.15 14.69 -22.51
CA GLN A 142 -1.36 13.31 -22.09
C GLN A 142 -2.30 13.22 -20.90
N ILE A 143 -2.15 14.16 -19.94
CA ILE A 143 -3.05 14.27 -18.79
C ILE A 143 -4.48 14.58 -19.26
N ALA A 144 -4.64 15.55 -20.15
CA ALA A 144 -5.94 15.90 -20.70
C ALA A 144 -6.59 14.75 -21.47
N ARG A 145 -5.82 14.06 -22.34
CA ARG A 145 -6.29 12.88 -23.09
C ARG A 145 -6.72 11.75 -22.13
N PHE A 146 -5.97 11.52 -21.06
CA PHE A 146 -6.34 10.53 -20.06
C PHE A 146 -7.59 10.94 -19.29
N ALA A 147 -7.70 12.20 -18.87
CA ALA A 147 -8.85 12.71 -18.10
C ALA A 147 -10.18 12.52 -18.83
N VAL A 148 -10.21 12.75 -20.15
CA VAL A 148 -11.41 12.49 -20.99
C VAL A 148 -11.78 11.00 -21.02
N ASN A 149 -10.80 10.09 -20.90
CA ASN A 149 -11.01 8.65 -20.96
C ASN A 149 -11.03 7.98 -19.58
N GLN A 150 -10.86 8.72 -18.49
CA GLN A 150 -10.70 8.18 -17.12
C GLN A 150 -11.87 7.28 -16.70
N TYR A 151 -13.09 7.58 -17.12
CA TYR A 151 -14.29 6.78 -16.82
C TYR A 151 -14.17 5.32 -17.29
N ARG A 152 -13.35 5.04 -18.31
CA ARG A 152 -13.09 3.69 -18.83
C ARG A 152 -12.07 2.92 -17.98
N PHE A 153 -11.26 3.64 -17.18
CA PHE A 153 -10.12 3.09 -16.44
C PHE A 153 -10.20 3.43 -14.95
N PRO A 154 -11.18 2.89 -14.21
CA PRO A 154 -11.40 3.24 -12.79
C PRO A 154 -10.27 2.77 -11.85
N SER A 155 -9.36 1.94 -12.36
CA SER A 155 -8.18 1.44 -11.63
C SER A 155 -6.93 2.28 -11.83
N LEU A 156 -6.99 3.31 -12.68
CA LEU A 156 -5.89 4.20 -12.98
C LEU A 156 -6.18 5.60 -12.45
N ASP A 157 -5.11 6.29 -12.05
CA ASP A 157 -5.19 7.66 -11.57
C ASP A 157 -3.90 8.41 -11.91
N VAL A 158 -4.04 9.72 -12.20
CA VAL A 158 -2.90 10.62 -12.40
C VAL A 158 -2.57 11.24 -11.05
N GLN A 159 -1.37 10.98 -10.57
CA GLN A 159 -0.91 11.49 -9.28
C GLN A 159 0.36 12.31 -9.45
N ALA A 160 0.45 13.38 -8.67
CA ALA A 160 1.67 14.16 -8.56
C ALA A 160 2.71 13.42 -7.71
N TYR A 161 3.96 13.44 -8.13
CA TYR A 161 5.09 12.94 -7.36
C TYR A 161 6.30 13.86 -7.52
N TYR A 162 7.21 13.84 -6.56
CA TYR A 162 8.41 14.66 -6.59
C TYR A 162 9.59 13.91 -7.21
N LYS A 163 10.32 14.60 -8.08
CA LYS A 163 11.57 14.12 -8.64
C LYS A 163 12.67 15.13 -8.35
N ARG A 164 13.82 14.63 -7.97
CA ARG A 164 14.97 15.48 -7.67
C ARG A 164 15.52 16.09 -8.95
N ASN A 165 15.72 17.40 -8.95
CA ASN A 165 16.27 18.16 -10.05
C ASN A 165 17.53 18.90 -9.63
N TYR A 166 18.48 18.97 -10.54
CA TYR A 166 19.76 19.64 -10.36
C TYR A 166 19.90 20.71 -11.46
N PRO A 167 19.54 21.99 -11.19
CA PRO A 167 19.48 23.03 -12.23
C PRO A 167 20.80 23.25 -12.97
N TYR A 168 21.93 22.99 -12.31
CA TYR A 168 23.27 23.14 -12.90
C TYR A 168 23.85 21.83 -13.47
N GLY A 169 23.03 20.79 -13.55
CA GLY A 169 23.35 19.55 -14.26
C GLY A 169 24.67 18.91 -13.85
N GLU A 170 25.56 18.73 -14.82
CA GLU A 170 26.82 17.98 -14.64
C GLU A 170 27.88 18.72 -13.80
N MET A 171 27.77 20.04 -13.68
CA MET A 171 28.82 20.91 -13.12
C MET A 171 29.18 20.55 -11.67
N LEU A 172 28.21 20.16 -10.86
CA LEU A 172 28.41 19.83 -9.44
C LEU A 172 28.17 18.35 -9.13
N THR A 173 28.03 17.49 -10.11
CA THR A 173 27.66 16.07 -9.93
C THR A 173 28.57 15.33 -8.96
N HIS A 174 29.88 15.60 -9.01
CA HIS A 174 30.84 14.93 -8.13
C HIS A 174 30.74 15.37 -6.68
N ILE A 175 30.26 16.59 -6.42
CA ILE A 175 30.10 17.15 -5.07
C ILE A 175 28.71 16.85 -4.53
N LEU A 176 27.67 17.25 -5.26
CA LEU A 176 26.29 17.05 -4.85
C LEU A 176 25.92 15.56 -4.82
N GLY A 177 26.45 14.81 -5.78
CA GLY A 177 25.99 13.44 -6.01
C GLY A 177 24.62 13.41 -6.68
N TYR A 178 23.89 12.34 -6.44
CA TYR A 178 22.55 12.16 -7.00
C TYR A 178 21.69 11.25 -6.13
N VAL A 179 20.38 11.32 -6.30
CA VAL A 179 19.43 10.36 -5.76
C VAL A 179 19.01 9.35 -6.83
N ALA A 180 18.80 8.11 -6.43
CA ALA A 180 18.27 7.07 -7.32
C ALA A 180 17.46 6.04 -6.53
N LYS A 181 16.72 5.20 -7.25
CA LYS A 181 15.85 4.17 -6.67
C LYS A 181 16.57 3.32 -5.64
N ILE A 182 15.88 3.05 -4.54
CA ILE A 182 16.33 2.17 -3.46
C ILE A 182 16.46 0.74 -4.02
N ASN A 183 17.68 0.20 -4.00
CA ASN A 183 17.96 -1.17 -4.43
C ASN A 183 17.96 -2.15 -3.25
N GLU A 184 18.12 -3.45 -3.52
CA GLU A 184 18.10 -4.49 -2.48
C GLU A 184 19.25 -4.36 -1.45
N LYS A 185 20.42 -3.80 -1.87
CA LYS A 185 21.53 -3.54 -0.94
C LYS A 185 21.19 -2.38 0.00
N ASP A 186 20.57 -1.33 -0.53
CA ASP A 186 20.11 -0.19 0.27
C ASP A 186 19.06 -0.63 1.28
N LYS A 187 18.08 -1.46 0.85
CA LYS A 187 17.05 -2.00 1.75
C LYS A 187 17.66 -2.79 2.91
N LYS A 188 18.60 -3.69 2.63
CA LYS A 188 19.28 -4.46 3.68
C LYS A 188 19.98 -3.54 4.67
N LYS A 189 20.73 -2.55 4.18
CA LYS A 189 21.42 -1.58 5.03
C LYS A 189 20.42 -0.78 5.89
N LEU A 190 19.34 -0.29 5.31
CA LEU A 190 18.29 0.43 6.05
C LEU A 190 17.60 -0.43 7.11
N GLN A 191 17.47 -1.74 6.86
CA GLN A 191 16.95 -2.71 7.84
C GLN A 191 17.95 -2.96 8.97
N GLU A 192 19.23 -3.14 8.66
CA GLU A 192 20.31 -3.29 9.63
C GLU A 192 20.45 -2.05 10.53
N ASP A 193 20.33 -0.85 9.94
CA ASP A 193 20.37 0.43 10.64
C ASP A 193 19.05 0.77 11.38
N GLY A 194 18.00 -0.06 11.28
CA GLY A 194 16.68 0.17 11.90
C GLY A 194 15.88 1.33 11.30
N LYS A 195 16.30 1.85 10.12
CA LYS A 195 15.72 3.04 9.47
C LYS A 195 14.71 2.72 8.38
N PHE A 196 14.50 1.44 8.07
CA PHE A 196 13.65 1.01 6.96
C PHE A 196 12.22 1.57 7.05
N GLY A 197 11.66 1.70 8.26
CA GLY A 197 10.32 2.27 8.47
C GLY A 197 10.17 3.69 7.92
N ASN A 198 11.22 4.53 8.07
CA ASN A 198 11.23 5.91 7.56
C ASN A 198 11.31 5.98 6.02
N TYR A 199 11.80 4.93 5.37
CA TYR A 199 11.92 4.85 3.90
C TYR A 199 10.85 3.98 3.24
N ALA A 200 9.90 3.42 4.02
CA ALA A 200 8.90 2.50 3.50
C ALA A 200 8.01 3.10 2.39
N GLY A 201 7.78 4.43 2.44
CA GLY A 201 7.05 5.17 1.39
C GLY A 201 7.94 5.85 0.35
N SER A 202 9.27 5.87 0.56
CA SER A 202 10.20 6.57 -0.32
C SER A 202 10.71 5.65 -1.43
N HIS A 203 10.81 6.19 -2.64
CA HIS A 203 11.32 5.45 -3.79
C HIS A 203 12.82 5.64 -4.00
N ASP A 204 13.36 6.79 -3.59
CA ASP A 204 14.73 7.22 -3.88
C ASP A 204 15.55 7.44 -2.61
N ILE A 205 16.87 7.31 -2.75
CA ILE A 205 17.86 7.54 -1.68
C ILE A 205 19.11 8.18 -2.29
N GLY A 206 19.82 9.00 -1.53
CA GLY A 206 21.11 9.56 -1.95
C GLY A 206 22.17 8.48 -2.15
N LYS A 207 22.80 8.46 -3.31
CA LYS A 207 23.79 7.43 -3.71
C LYS A 207 25.22 7.89 -3.56
N LEU A 208 25.49 9.16 -3.76
CA LEU A 208 26.82 9.76 -3.77
C LEU A 208 26.81 11.18 -3.20
N GLY A 209 28.00 11.71 -2.90
CA GLY A 209 28.24 13.09 -2.56
C GLY A 209 27.46 13.57 -1.33
N ILE A 210 27.07 14.83 -1.36
CA ILE A 210 26.31 15.52 -0.30
C ILE A 210 24.95 14.88 -0.10
N GLU A 211 24.29 14.48 -1.19
CA GLU A 211 23.00 13.78 -1.13
C GLU A 211 23.06 12.50 -0.28
N LYS A 212 24.17 11.76 -0.32
CA LYS A 212 24.37 10.57 0.49
C LYS A 212 24.85 10.91 1.91
N TYR A 213 25.78 11.84 2.03
CA TYR A 213 26.41 12.15 3.32
C TYR A 213 25.42 12.77 4.30
N TYR A 214 24.57 13.67 3.79
CA TYR A 214 23.54 14.34 4.57
C TYR A 214 22.14 13.71 4.35
N GLU A 215 22.07 12.44 3.94
CA GLU A 215 20.81 11.76 3.64
C GLU A 215 19.78 11.88 4.76
N GLU A 216 20.18 11.67 6.00
CA GLU A 216 19.26 11.73 7.15
C GLU A 216 18.64 13.11 7.36
N GLN A 217 19.40 14.15 7.10
CA GLN A 217 18.93 15.53 7.24
C GLN A 217 18.03 15.91 6.04
N LEU A 218 18.48 15.54 4.83
CA LEU A 218 17.79 15.86 3.59
C LEU A 218 16.49 15.08 3.41
N HIS A 219 16.45 13.82 3.82
CA HIS A 219 15.27 12.96 3.64
C HIS A 219 14.09 13.40 4.50
N GLY A 220 14.32 13.72 5.77
CA GLY A 220 13.28 14.06 6.72
C GLY A 220 12.64 12.83 7.37
N GLN A 221 11.43 12.98 7.91
CA GLN A 221 10.69 11.92 8.59
C GLN A 221 9.39 11.60 7.86
N ALA A 222 9.16 10.33 7.56
CA ALA A 222 7.95 9.88 6.90
C ALA A 222 6.71 10.14 7.77
N GLY A 223 5.63 10.53 7.10
CA GLY A 223 4.30 10.54 7.68
C GLY A 223 3.61 9.18 7.54
N PHE A 224 2.40 9.08 8.09
CA PHE A 224 1.60 7.87 8.03
C PHE A 224 0.13 8.20 7.82
N GLU A 225 -0.50 7.49 6.89
CA GLU A 225 -1.96 7.46 6.76
C GLU A 225 -2.49 6.18 7.40
N GLU A 226 -3.36 6.30 8.40
CA GLU A 226 -4.13 5.19 8.91
C GLU A 226 -5.33 4.97 8.01
N VAL A 227 -5.39 3.82 7.36
CA VAL A 227 -6.47 3.44 6.46
C VAL A 227 -7.19 2.20 6.96
N GLU A 228 -8.50 2.20 6.84
CA GLU A 228 -9.32 1.01 7.05
C GLU A 228 -9.35 0.19 5.77
N ILE A 229 -8.97 -1.08 5.87
CA ILE A 229 -8.99 -2.03 4.77
C ILE A 229 -10.00 -3.14 5.01
N ASN A 230 -10.55 -3.71 3.94
CA ASN A 230 -11.37 -4.92 4.03
C ASN A 230 -10.48 -6.18 4.06
N ASN A 231 -11.12 -7.35 4.17
CA ASN A 231 -10.46 -8.67 4.15
C ASN A 231 -9.66 -8.96 2.87
N ARG A 232 -9.87 -8.18 1.80
CA ARG A 232 -9.13 -8.26 0.52
C ARG A 232 -8.03 -7.22 0.40
N GLY A 233 -7.79 -6.39 1.44
CA GLY A 233 -6.79 -5.32 1.42
C GLY A 233 -7.20 -4.04 0.68
N LYS A 234 -8.48 -3.93 0.27
CA LYS A 234 -9.01 -2.70 -0.36
C LYS A 234 -9.24 -1.64 0.70
N ILE A 235 -8.73 -0.43 0.48
CA ILE A 235 -8.97 0.74 1.33
C ILE A 235 -10.45 1.10 1.28
N ILE A 236 -11.10 1.15 2.45
CA ILE A 236 -12.50 1.55 2.63
C ILE A 236 -12.56 3.05 2.88
N ARG A 237 -11.74 3.54 3.81
CA ARG A 237 -11.65 4.96 4.18
C ARG A 237 -10.33 5.28 4.88
N LYS A 238 -9.95 6.56 4.87
CA LYS A 238 -8.88 7.11 5.70
C LYS A 238 -9.44 7.40 7.10
N LEU A 239 -8.69 7.02 8.14
CA LEU A 239 -9.06 7.24 9.53
C LEU A 239 -8.31 8.42 10.13
N ARG A 240 -7.00 8.47 9.89
CA ARG A 240 -6.10 9.52 10.39
C ARG A 240 -5.02 9.78 9.37
N ASP A 241 -4.58 11.02 9.31
CA ASP A 241 -3.43 11.47 8.53
C ASP A 241 -2.43 12.12 9.49
N GLN A 242 -1.18 11.68 9.42
CA GLN A 242 -0.06 12.27 10.12
C GLN A 242 0.97 12.68 9.08
N GLU A 243 1.03 13.97 8.80
CA GLU A 243 2.01 14.52 7.87
C GLU A 243 3.43 14.20 8.31
N GLY A 244 4.31 13.93 7.35
CA GLY A 244 5.73 13.77 7.59
C GLY A 244 6.41 15.11 7.87
N VAL A 245 7.59 15.05 8.45
CA VAL A 245 8.45 16.23 8.63
C VAL A 245 9.37 16.33 7.42
N ALA A 246 9.27 17.44 6.69
CA ALA A 246 10.14 17.72 5.56
C ALA A 246 11.62 17.70 5.96
N GLY A 247 12.49 17.25 5.05
CA GLY A 247 13.93 17.29 5.25
C GLY A 247 14.46 18.71 5.39
N SER A 248 15.51 18.87 6.18
CA SER A 248 16.19 20.14 6.38
C SER A 248 16.96 20.53 5.13
N SER A 249 16.82 21.80 4.71
CA SER A 249 17.60 22.33 3.61
C SER A 249 19.05 22.60 4.02
N LEU A 250 19.98 22.40 3.11
CA LEU A 250 21.41 22.62 3.31
C LEU A 250 21.89 23.85 2.56
N ARG A 251 22.77 24.65 3.17
CA ARG A 251 23.50 25.73 2.51
C ARG A 251 24.98 25.38 2.46
N LEU A 252 25.53 25.31 1.26
CA LEU A 252 26.93 25.00 1.04
C LEU A 252 27.77 26.27 1.01
N THR A 253 29.07 26.12 1.22
CA THR A 253 30.06 27.20 1.08
C THR A 253 30.49 27.45 -0.37
N ILE A 254 30.00 26.62 -1.31
CA ILE A 254 30.27 26.69 -2.72
C ILE A 254 29.64 27.95 -3.32
N ASP A 255 30.31 28.56 -4.27
CA ASP A 255 29.80 29.61 -5.12
C ASP A 255 29.66 29.12 -6.54
N ILE A 256 28.41 28.97 -7.01
CA ILE A 256 28.14 28.37 -8.31
C ILE A 256 28.61 29.28 -9.46
N GLU A 257 28.64 30.60 -9.28
CA GLU A 257 29.11 31.51 -10.32
C GLU A 257 30.61 31.36 -10.53
N LEU A 258 31.38 31.18 -9.45
CA LEU A 258 32.83 30.91 -9.57
C LEU A 258 33.14 29.54 -10.21
N GLN A 259 32.22 28.60 -10.13
CA GLN A 259 32.39 27.30 -10.79
C GLN A 259 32.10 27.33 -12.28
N GLN A 260 31.44 28.38 -12.78
CA GLN A 260 31.12 28.57 -14.21
C GLN A 260 32.27 29.21 -14.99
N TYR A 261 33.29 29.75 -14.32
CA TYR A 261 34.51 30.29 -14.91
C TYR A 261 35.61 29.22 -14.95
#